data_eb3cecdca9ae2ce12c095dc4d07f6d0d
#
_entry.id   eb3cecdca9ae2ce12c095dc4d07f6d0d
#
_cell.length_a   1.000
_cell.length_b   1.000
_cell.length_c   1.000
_cell.angle_alpha   90.00
_cell.angle_beta   90.00
_cell.angle_gamma   90.00
#
_symmetry.space_group_name_H-M   'P 1'
#
loop_
_entity.id
_entity.type
_entity.pdbx_description
1 polymer ?
#
loop_
_entity_poly.entity_id
_entity_poly.type
_entity_poly.pdbx_seq_one_letter_code
_entity_poly.pdbx_strand_id
1 'polypeptide(L)'
;MREYVLGFTREIQTAAANLAILDVICSLAECARDRRYQRPHILEDNTLEIIGGRHPVLDANMTSERFVPNDVHLDGDRHRMMIITGPNMAGKSTYIRQTALLVLMAQMGSFIPVDSANIGLVDRIFTRVGAADDLSRGQSTFMVEMVETANILNHATPKSLVILDEIGRGTSTFDGLSIAWAVAEYLHDDEHCRCRTQFATHYHELTELAKTKRGVDNYNVAVKEYGEQIIFLRQIVPGGTDKSYGIHVAKLAGLPRAVVDRANAILESLENSAAKPQQERMPGSHHLAESTVPYQAKRRKKATENDTPEDSQQLRLF
;
A
#
# COMPACT_ATOMS: atom_id res chain seq x y z
N MET A 1 17.20 40.50 37.09
CA MET A 1 16.02 39.79 36.52
C MET A 1 16.40 38.50 35.80
N ARG A 2 17.25 38.55 34.73
CA ARG A 2 17.64 37.37 33.95
C ARG A 2 18.28 36.26 34.80
N GLU A 3 19.27 36.59 35.63
CA GLU A 3 19.95 35.61 36.50
C GLU A 3 18.99 35.01 37.54
N TYR A 4 18.05 35.77 38.07
CA TYR A 4 17.03 35.28 38.97
C TYR A 4 16.13 34.22 38.28
N VAL A 5 15.67 34.51 37.05
CA VAL A 5 14.84 33.56 36.28
C VAL A 5 15.62 32.30 35.89
N LEU A 6 16.93 32.45 35.56
CA LEU A 6 17.79 31.29 35.25
C LEU A 6 17.94 30.34 36.44
N GLY A 7 17.85 30.84 37.68
CA GLY A 7 17.84 30.01 38.88
C GLY A 7 16.66 29.04 38.98
N PHE A 8 15.55 29.32 38.26
CA PHE A 8 14.33 28.50 38.25
C PHE A 8 14.12 27.75 36.94
N THR A 9 15.14 27.62 36.08
CA THR A 9 15.04 27.03 34.75
C THR A 9 14.47 25.61 34.81
N ARG A 10 14.93 24.80 35.76
CA ARG A 10 14.50 23.39 35.90
C ARG A 10 13.04 23.28 36.27
N GLU A 11 12.59 24.09 37.23
CA GLU A 11 11.19 24.13 37.69
C GLU A 11 10.26 24.59 36.58
N ILE A 12 10.66 25.62 35.82
CA ILE A 12 9.91 26.15 34.68
C ILE A 12 9.82 25.10 33.58
N GLN A 13 10.91 24.41 33.24
CA GLN A 13 10.91 23.34 32.23
C GLN A 13 10.05 22.16 32.67
N THR A 14 10.10 21.75 33.92
CA THR A 14 9.26 20.69 34.48
C THR A 14 7.77 21.06 34.43
N ALA A 15 7.44 22.29 34.82
CA ALA A 15 6.08 22.79 34.75
C ALA A 15 5.57 22.84 33.30
N ALA A 16 6.39 23.32 32.37
CA ALA A 16 6.05 23.34 30.94
C ALA A 16 5.82 21.94 30.36
N ALA A 17 6.68 20.97 30.70
CA ALA A 17 6.50 19.58 30.29
C ALA A 17 5.21 18.96 30.83
N ASN A 18 4.89 19.19 32.09
CA ASN A 18 3.64 18.69 32.69
C ASN A 18 2.39 19.35 32.06
N LEU A 19 2.44 20.65 31.77
CA LEU A 19 1.34 21.34 31.08
C LEU A 19 1.17 20.81 29.66
N ALA A 20 2.26 20.56 28.93
CA ALA A 20 2.19 19.98 27.59
C ALA A 20 1.54 18.58 27.58
N ILE A 21 1.87 17.73 28.56
CA ILE A 21 1.23 16.42 28.72
C ILE A 21 -0.27 16.56 28.97
N LEU A 22 -0.64 17.47 29.89
CA LEU A 22 -2.04 17.75 30.21
C LEU A 22 -2.82 18.28 29.01
N ASP A 23 -2.23 19.20 28.25
CA ASP A 23 -2.82 19.75 27.03
C ASP A 23 -3.11 18.67 25.98
N VAL A 24 -2.13 17.77 25.73
CA VAL A 24 -2.30 16.63 24.81
C VAL A 24 -3.44 15.72 25.29
N ILE A 25 -3.49 15.35 26.58
CA ILE A 25 -4.53 14.50 27.13
C ILE A 25 -5.90 15.16 26.98
N CYS A 26 -6.04 16.42 27.30
CA CYS A 26 -7.28 17.18 27.16
C CYS A 26 -7.72 17.24 25.69
N SER A 27 -6.83 17.55 24.76
CA SER A 27 -7.12 17.61 23.33
C SER A 27 -7.59 16.27 22.76
N LEU A 28 -6.93 15.17 23.15
CA LEU A 28 -7.35 13.82 22.74
C LEU A 28 -8.72 13.45 23.34
N ALA A 29 -8.97 13.81 24.61
CA ALA A 29 -10.24 13.55 25.28
C ALA A 29 -11.40 14.36 24.65
N GLU A 30 -11.19 15.62 24.32
CA GLU A 30 -12.18 16.45 23.61
C GLU A 30 -12.48 15.86 22.23
N CYS A 31 -11.45 15.51 21.45
CA CYS A 31 -11.62 14.89 20.15
C CYS A 31 -12.42 13.57 20.26
N ALA A 32 -12.08 12.73 21.23
CA ALA A 32 -12.78 11.46 21.46
C ALA A 32 -14.25 11.66 21.81
N ARG A 33 -14.55 12.60 22.70
CA ARG A 33 -15.92 12.94 23.11
C ARG A 33 -16.75 13.50 21.94
N ASP A 34 -16.23 14.50 21.27
CA ASP A 34 -16.97 15.24 20.24
C ASP A 34 -17.20 14.39 18.98
N ARG A 35 -16.28 13.46 18.66
CA ARG A 35 -16.36 12.57 17.51
C ARG A 35 -16.84 11.16 17.85
N ARG A 36 -17.19 10.89 19.12
CA ARG A 36 -17.66 9.58 19.62
C ARG A 36 -16.68 8.45 19.28
N TYR A 37 -15.38 8.70 19.49
CA TYR A 37 -14.34 7.70 19.34
C TYR A 37 -14.42 6.69 20.48
N GLN A 38 -14.02 5.45 20.19
CA GLN A 38 -13.99 4.37 21.17
C GLN A 38 -12.56 4.08 21.63
N ARG A 39 -12.41 3.60 22.86
CA ARG A 39 -11.14 3.19 23.42
C ARG A 39 -10.74 1.85 22.81
N PRO A 40 -9.58 1.75 22.07
CA PRO A 40 -9.09 0.47 21.61
C PRO A 40 -8.48 -0.34 22.75
N HIS A 41 -8.52 -1.68 22.64
CA HIS A 41 -7.74 -2.57 23.48
C HIS A 41 -6.38 -2.83 22.81
N ILE A 42 -5.30 -2.48 23.50
CA ILE A 42 -3.93 -2.72 23.01
C ILE A 42 -3.47 -4.07 23.56
N LEU A 43 -2.98 -4.93 22.67
CA LEU A 43 -2.53 -6.29 22.95
C LEU A 43 -1.02 -6.43 22.64
N GLU A 44 -0.36 -7.40 23.23
CA GLU A 44 1.07 -7.67 22.95
C GLU A 44 1.29 -8.66 21.81
N ASP A 45 0.22 -9.29 21.32
CA ASP A 45 0.24 -10.23 20.20
C ASP A 45 0.15 -9.52 18.82
N ASN A 46 -0.06 -10.31 17.75
CA ASN A 46 -0.18 -9.79 16.39
C ASN A 46 -1.64 -9.58 15.93
N THR A 47 -2.61 -9.58 16.84
CA THR A 47 -4.03 -9.38 16.52
C THR A 47 -4.26 -7.95 16.01
N LEU A 48 -4.96 -7.80 14.91
CA LEU A 48 -5.48 -6.54 14.42
C LEU A 48 -6.93 -6.76 13.99
N GLU A 49 -7.83 -6.54 14.93
CA GLU A 49 -9.25 -6.65 14.75
C GLU A 49 -9.89 -5.28 14.96
N ILE A 50 -10.53 -4.76 13.94
CA ILE A 50 -11.23 -3.48 13.97
C ILE A 50 -12.65 -3.72 13.44
N ILE A 51 -13.63 -3.36 14.21
CA ILE A 51 -15.05 -3.45 13.84
C ILE A 51 -15.60 -2.05 13.65
N GLY A 52 -16.28 -1.83 12.54
CA GLY A 52 -16.91 -0.55 12.23
C GLY A 52 -15.90 0.59 12.08
N GLY A 53 -14.70 0.31 11.56
CA GLY A 53 -13.65 1.30 11.39
C GLY A 53 -14.03 2.39 10.39
N ARG A 54 -13.73 3.67 10.72
CA ARG A 54 -13.97 4.84 9.87
C ARG A 54 -12.67 5.63 9.67
N HIS A 55 -12.53 6.21 8.49
CA HIS A 55 -11.33 7.02 8.19
C HIS A 55 -11.40 8.36 8.96
N PRO A 56 -10.48 8.64 9.90
CA PRO A 56 -10.63 9.74 10.86
C PRO A 56 -10.78 11.12 10.20
N VAL A 57 -10.06 11.35 9.09
CA VAL A 57 -10.12 12.64 8.38
C VAL A 57 -11.36 12.75 7.52
N LEU A 58 -11.75 11.69 6.81
CA LEU A 58 -12.93 11.72 5.94
C LEU A 58 -14.22 11.77 6.77
N ASP A 59 -14.34 10.92 7.79
CA ASP A 59 -15.49 10.91 8.72
C ASP A 59 -15.69 12.29 9.38
N ALA A 60 -14.59 12.98 9.69
CA ALA A 60 -14.64 14.31 10.28
C ALA A 60 -15.11 15.42 9.33
N ASN A 61 -14.84 15.28 8.02
CA ASN A 61 -15.12 16.31 7.03
C ASN A 61 -16.37 16.06 6.18
N MET A 62 -16.96 14.87 6.27
CA MET A 62 -18.21 14.56 5.54
C MET A 62 -19.40 15.23 6.24
N THR A 63 -20.05 16.15 5.54
CA THR A 63 -21.21 16.90 6.06
C THR A 63 -22.54 16.42 5.49
N SER A 64 -22.55 15.86 4.29
CA SER A 64 -23.77 15.48 3.55
C SER A 64 -24.07 13.97 3.54
N GLU A 65 -23.04 13.14 3.67
CA GLU A 65 -23.16 11.68 3.68
C GLU A 65 -22.48 11.11 4.93
N ARG A 66 -22.92 9.94 5.38
CA ARG A 66 -22.19 9.19 6.43
C ARG A 66 -21.07 8.38 5.81
N PHE A 67 -19.93 8.35 6.47
CA PHE A 67 -18.85 7.46 6.10
C PHE A 67 -19.31 5.99 6.24
N VAL A 68 -19.00 5.16 5.24
CA VAL A 68 -19.30 3.72 5.28
C VAL A 68 -18.20 3.02 6.09
N PRO A 69 -18.54 2.47 7.28
CA PRO A 69 -17.56 1.79 8.12
C PRO A 69 -17.12 0.48 7.50
N ASN A 70 -15.90 0.04 7.80
CA ASN A 70 -15.34 -1.22 7.34
C ASN A 70 -14.59 -1.94 8.44
N ASP A 71 -14.66 -3.26 8.43
CA ASP A 71 -13.95 -4.13 9.37
C ASP A 71 -12.57 -4.51 8.85
N VAL A 72 -11.64 -4.78 9.78
CA VAL A 72 -10.30 -5.32 9.49
C VAL A 72 -10.07 -6.52 10.40
N HIS A 73 -9.58 -7.59 9.81
CA HIS A 73 -9.15 -8.76 10.55
C HIS A 73 -7.82 -9.28 10.03
N LEU A 74 -6.74 -9.12 10.81
CA LEU A 74 -5.41 -9.66 10.58
C LEU A 74 -4.87 -10.21 11.90
N ASP A 75 -4.17 -11.34 11.88
CA ASP A 75 -3.66 -11.96 13.11
C ASP A 75 -2.19 -12.43 13.01
N GLY A 76 -1.57 -12.26 11.86
CA GLY A 76 -0.18 -12.67 11.64
C GLY A 76 0.05 -14.19 11.46
N ASP A 77 -0.99 -15.04 11.53
CA ASP A 77 -0.94 -16.48 11.26
C ASP A 77 -1.96 -16.92 10.22
N ARG A 78 -3.24 -16.95 10.60
CA ARG A 78 -4.33 -17.44 9.72
C ARG A 78 -4.83 -16.38 8.76
N HIS A 79 -4.74 -15.12 9.15
CA HIS A 79 -5.16 -13.96 8.41
C HIS A 79 -4.02 -12.94 8.38
N ARG A 80 -2.97 -13.26 7.62
CA ARG A 80 -1.76 -12.43 7.58
C ARG A 80 -1.79 -11.38 6.50
N MET A 81 -2.34 -11.73 5.36
CA MET A 81 -2.37 -10.86 4.18
C MET A 81 -3.78 -10.75 3.59
N MET A 82 -4.25 -9.52 3.41
CA MET A 82 -5.48 -9.21 2.68
C MET A 82 -5.13 -8.74 1.28
N ILE A 83 -5.50 -9.49 0.25
CA ILE A 83 -5.45 -9.06 -1.16
C ILE A 83 -6.79 -8.40 -1.47
N ILE A 84 -6.76 -7.10 -1.79
CA ILE A 84 -7.97 -6.30 -1.97
C ILE A 84 -8.08 -5.85 -3.41
N THR A 85 -9.03 -6.43 -4.14
CA THR A 85 -9.31 -6.11 -5.55
C THR A 85 -10.52 -5.20 -5.70
N GLY A 86 -10.77 -4.76 -6.90
CA GLY A 86 -11.95 -3.95 -7.24
C GLY A 86 -11.60 -2.66 -8.00
N PRO A 87 -12.61 -1.93 -8.46
CA PRO A 87 -12.41 -0.77 -9.33
C PRO A 87 -11.69 0.38 -8.62
N ASN A 88 -11.04 1.22 -9.42
CA ASN A 88 -10.50 2.48 -8.92
C ASN A 88 -11.64 3.41 -8.48
N MET A 89 -11.37 4.29 -7.53
CA MET A 89 -12.35 5.19 -6.89
C MET A 89 -13.41 4.48 -6.02
N ALA A 90 -13.39 3.15 -5.90
CA ALA A 90 -14.35 2.41 -5.09
C ALA A 90 -14.04 2.42 -3.57
N GLY A 91 -12.85 2.92 -3.17
CA GLY A 91 -12.49 3.10 -1.76
C GLY A 91 -11.37 2.21 -1.24
N LYS A 92 -10.71 1.38 -2.07
CA LYS A 92 -9.58 0.52 -1.66
C LYS A 92 -8.48 1.30 -0.92
N SER A 93 -7.93 2.33 -1.56
CA SER A 93 -6.88 3.16 -0.99
C SER A 93 -7.31 3.86 0.30
N THR A 94 -8.58 4.29 0.38
CA THR A 94 -9.15 4.89 1.60
C THR A 94 -9.16 3.88 2.74
N TYR A 95 -9.59 2.65 2.47
CA TYR A 95 -9.69 1.58 3.46
C TYR A 95 -8.33 1.19 4.04
N ILE A 96 -7.32 0.94 3.19
CA ILE A 96 -6.00 0.55 3.69
C ILE A 96 -5.31 1.68 4.47
N ARG A 97 -5.48 2.94 4.05
CA ARG A 97 -4.98 4.11 4.77
C ARG A 97 -5.69 4.31 6.10
N GLN A 98 -7.01 4.07 6.14
CA GLN A 98 -7.79 4.07 7.38
C GLN A 98 -7.18 3.13 8.41
N THR A 99 -6.85 1.90 8.03
CA THR A 99 -6.23 0.91 8.92
C THR A 99 -4.93 1.42 9.53
N ALA A 100 -4.02 1.96 8.69
CA ALA A 100 -2.77 2.53 9.17
C ALA A 100 -2.97 3.69 10.14
N LEU A 101 -3.91 4.60 9.85
CA LEU A 101 -4.22 5.74 10.72
C LEU A 101 -4.83 5.30 12.05
N LEU A 102 -5.74 4.32 12.04
CA LEU A 102 -6.36 3.80 13.27
C LEU A 102 -5.31 3.15 14.19
N VAL A 103 -4.40 2.35 13.63
CA VAL A 103 -3.30 1.75 14.40
C VAL A 103 -2.36 2.82 14.95
N LEU A 104 -1.97 3.81 14.14
CA LEU A 104 -1.14 4.94 14.58
C LEU A 104 -1.80 5.71 15.73
N MET A 105 -3.07 6.09 15.58
CA MET A 105 -3.83 6.80 16.61
C MET A 105 -3.94 6.00 17.89
N ALA A 106 -4.23 4.70 17.81
CA ALA A 106 -4.33 3.82 18.97
C ALA A 106 -2.99 3.74 19.74
N GLN A 107 -1.88 3.56 19.02
CA GLN A 107 -0.55 3.45 19.66
C GLN A 107 -0.03 4.78 20.22
N MET A 108 -0.49 5.92 19.72
CA MET A 108 -0.18 7.21 20.35
C MET A 108 -1.03 7.53 21.59
N GLY A 109 -1.95 6.62 21.96
CA GLY A 109 -2.82 6.77 23.16
C GLY A 109 -4.15 7.46 22.89
N SER A 110 -4.52 7.69 21.63
CA SER A 110 -5.82 8.27 21.26
C SER A 110 -6.92 7.20 21.26
N PHE A 111 -8.14 7.62 21.54
CA PHE A 111 -9.34 6.87 21.12
C PHE A 111 -9.49 6.99 19.61
N ILE A 112 -10.19 6.05 18.98
CA ILE A 112 -10.27 5.91 17.53
C ILE A 112 -11.71 5.78 17.02
N PRO A 113 -12.00 6.17 15.76
CA PRO A 113 -13.34 6.06 15.16
C PRO A 113 -13.67 4.62 14.75
N VAL A 114 -14.10 3.83 15.70
CA VAL A 114 -14.50 2.41 15.53
C VAL A 114 -15.72 2.10 16.39
N ASP A 115 -16.34 0.95 16.18
CA ASP A 115 -17.31 0.40 17.13
C ASP A 115 -16.58 -0.38 18.25
N SER A 116 -15.57 -1.16 17.88
CA SER A 116 -14.60 -1.79 18.81
C SER A 116 -13.30 -2.11 18.11
N ALA A 117 -12.19 -2.23 18.86
CA ALA A 117 -10.90 -2.63 18.29
C ALA A 117 -10.02 -3.35 19.31
N ASN A 118 -9.38 -4.42 18.84
CA ASN A 118 -8.28 -5.15 19.49
C ASN A 118 -7.03 -4.97 18.61
N ILE A 119 -6.03 -4.27 19.10
CA ILE A 119 -4.86 -3.88 18.30
C ILE A 119 -3.59 -4.38 18.97
N GLY A 120 -2.99 -5.40 18.38
CA GLY A 120 -1.66 -5.88 18.74
C GLY A 120 -0.58 -4.88 18.35
N LEU A 121 0.43 -4.75 19.21
CA LEU A 121 1.50 -3.78 19.02
C LEU A 121 2.18 -3.93 17.64
N VAL A 122 2.40 -2.79 17.01
CA VAL A 122 3.08 -2.65 15.72
C VAL A 122 4.38 -1.89 15.96
N ASP A 123 5.49 -2.45 15.53
CA ASP A 123 6.80 -1.79 15.65
C ASP A 123 7.02 -0.72 14.59
N ARG A 124 6.48 -0.96 13.38
CA ARG A 124 6.56 -0.04 12.24
C ARG A 124 5.32 -0.13 11.37
N ILE A 125 4.89 1.00 10.85
CA ILE A 125 3.86 1.07 9.82
C ILE A 125 4.54 1.50 8.54
N PHE A 126 4.55 0.63 7.54
CA PHE A 126 5.05 0.93 6.22
C PHE A 126 3.90 1.18 5.27
N THR A 127 3.99 2.24 4.50
CA THR A 127 2.97 2.55 3.50
C THR A 127 3.65 2.79 2.16
N ARG A 128 3.21 2.10 1.13
CA ARG A 128 3.47 2.46 -0.25
C ARG A 128 2.12 2.80 -0.88
N VAL A 129 1.87 4.07 -0.98
CA VAL A 129 0.62 4.63 -1.50
C VAL A 129 1.01 5.56 -2.64
N GLY A 130 0.31 5.49 -3.78
CA GLY A 130 0.64 6.24 -4.99
C GLY A 130 1.17 7.64 -4.71
N ALA A 131 2.40 7.91 -5.12
CA ALA A 131 3.02 9.22 -5.00
C ALA A 131 2.49 10.15 -6.10
N ALA A 132 2.30 11.43 -5.77
CA ALA A 132 2.26 12.46 -6.78
C ALA A 132 3.65 12.54 -7.46
N ASP A 133 3.66 12.83 -8.75
CA ASP A 133 4.89 13.01 -9.53
C ASP A 133 5.79 14.05 -8.87
N ASP A 134 6.90 13.63 -8.29
CA ASP A 134 7.94 14.55 -7.84
C ASP A 134 8.92 14.83 -9.00
N LEU A 135 8.48 15.68 -9.93
CA LEU A 135 9.27 16.10 -11.07
C LEU A 135 10.56 16.83 -10.68
N SER A 136 10.67 17.28 -9.40
CA SER A 136 11.83 18.07 -8.93
C SER A 136 13.10 17.23 -8.80
N ARG A 137 12.99 15.91 -8.67
CA ARG A 137 14.14 15.00 -8.50
C ARG A 137 14.54 14.24 -9.76
N GLY A 138 13.84 14.43 -10.90
CA GLY A 138 14.15 13.78 -12.17
C GLY A 138 14.09 12.24 -12.16
N GLN A 139 13.51 11.65 -11.11
CA GLN A 139 13.35 10.20 -11.00
C GLN A 139 12.00 9.78 -11.59
N SER A 140 12.00 8.65 -12.31
CA SER A 140 10.76 8.00 -12.73
C SER A 140 9.91 7.63 -11.50
N THR A 141 8.60 7.85 -11.56
CA THR A 141 7.64 7.41 -10.53
C THR A 141 7.79 5.93 -10.19
N PHE A 142 8.10 5.11 -11.19
CA PHE A 142 8.39 3.69 -11.00
C PHE A 142 9.67 3.45 -10.19
N MET A 143 10.73 4.23 -10.40
CA MET A 143 11.96 4.10 -9.61
C MET A 143 11.73 4.48 -8.15
N VAL A 144 10.98 5.55 -7.88
CA VAL A 144 10.58 5.94 -6.52
C VAL A 144 9.78 4.82 -5.86
N GLU A 145 8.81 4.24 -6.57
CA GLU A 145 8.03 3.09 -6.12
C GLU A 145 8.93 1.90 -5.73
N MET A 146 9.91 1.57 -6.56
CA MET A 146 10.82 0.45 -6.29
C MET A 146 11.74 0.73 -5.09
N VAL A 147 12.23 1.95 -4.92
CA VAL A 147 13.03 2.35 -3.75
C VAL A 147 12.22 2.25 -2.46
N GLU A 148 10.98 2.74 -2.45
CA GLU A 148 10.09 2.62 -1.30
C GLU A 148 9.75 1.16 -0.99
N THR A 149 9.46 0.36 -2.01
CA THR A 149 9.21 -1.08 -1.87
C THR A 149 10.43 -1.81 -1.32
N ALA A 150 11.62 -1.51 -1.84
CA ALA A 150 12.88 -2.08 -1.34
C ALA A 150 13.12 -1.70 0.13
N ASN A 151 12.82 -0.46 0.54
CA ASN A 151 12.90 -0.06 1.93
C ASN A 151 11.96 -0.87 2.83
N ILE A 152 10.74 -1.15 2.39
CA ILE A 152 9.78 -2.00 3.12
C ILE A 152 10.35 -3.41 3.27
N LEU A 153 10.74 -4.05 2.17
CA LEU A 153 11.21 -5.44 2.18
C LEU A 153 12.48 -5.64 3.04
N ASN A 154 13.35 -4.64 3.10
CA ASN A 154 14.59 -4.71 3.88
C ASN A 154 14.40 -4.42 5.38
N HIS A 155 13.29 -3.82 5.80
CA HIS A 155 13.13 -3.35 7.18
C HIS A 155 11.83 -3.83 7.86
N ALA A 156 10.92 -4.46 7.14
CA ALA A 156 9.73 -5.04 7.74
C ALA A 156 10.09 -6.20 8.68
N THR A 157 9.32 -6.36 9.75
CA THR A 157 9.45 -7.42 10.74
C THR A 157 8.12 -8.14 10.91
N PRO A 158 8.05 -9.29 11.56
CA PRO A 158 6.77 -9.96 11.84
C PRO A 158 5.77 -9.13 12.66
N LYS A 159 6.23 -8.07 13.33
CA LYS A 159 5.37 -7.13 14.08
C LYS A 159 4.95 -5.91 13.27
N SER A 160 5.46 -5.73 12.07
CA SER A 160 5.14 -4.58 11.22
C SER A 160 3.74 -4.69 10.62
N LEU A 161 3.16 -3.54 10.29
CA LEU A 161 1.98 -3.40 9.43
C LEU A 161 2.40 -2.81 8.10
N VAL A 162 2.14 -3.52 7.01
CA VAL A 162 2.48 -3.10 5.65
C VAL A 162 1.23 -2.80 4.85
N ILE A 163 1.19 -1.61 4.26
CA ILE A 163 0.09 -1.10 3.43
C ILE A 163 0.62 -0.84 2.02
N LEU A 164 0.18 -1.65 1.05
CA LEU A 164 0.59 -1.53 -0.35
C LEU A 164 -0.60 -1.14 -1.23
N ASP A 165 -0.43 -0.08 -2.01
CA ASP A 165 -1.45 0.45 -2.92
C ASP A 165 -0.92 0.43 -4.34
N GLU A 166 -1.39 -0.55 -5.14
CA GLU A 166 -1.16 -0.67 -6.57
C GLU A 166 0.33 -0.72 -6.99
N ILE A 167 1.10 -1.63 -6.41
CA ILE A 167 2.49 -1.91 -6.80
C ILE A 167 2.55 -2.40 -8.26
N GLY A 168 3.52 -1.90 -9.02
CA GLY A 168 3.82 -2.34 -10.40
C GLY A 168 3.09 -1.57 -11.50
N ARG A 169 2.41 -0.44 -11.18
CA ARG A 169 1.69 0.36 -12.20
C ARG A 169 2.58 1.12 -13.17
N GLY A 170 3.80 1.42 -12.78
CA GLY A 170 4.70 2.29 -13.54
C GLY A 170 5.49 1.63 -14.66
N THR A 171 5.21 0.36 -14.98
CA THR A 171 5.92 -0.44 -15.99
C THR A 171 4.96 -1.26 -16.86
N SER A 172 5.47 -2.18 -17.69
CA SER A 172 4.63 -3.08 -18.49
C SER A 172 3.76 -3.98 -17.59
N THR A 173 2.59 -4.40 -18.10
CA THR A 173 1.64 -5.19 -17.30
C THR A 173 2.26 -6.46 -16.73
N PHE A 174 3.01 -7.22 -17.53
CA PHE A 174 3.61 -8.46 -17.07
C PHE A 174 4.77 -8.25 -16.09
N ASP A 175 5.61 -7.22 -16.28
CA ASP A 175 6.66 -6.88 -15.33
C ASP A 175 6.05 -6.42 -14.01
N GLY A 176 5.05 -5.54 -14.08
CA GLY A 176 4.34 -5.03 -12.90
C GLY A 176 3.67 -6.14 -12.09
N LEU A 177 2.95 -7.04 -12.76
CA LEU A 177 2.33 -8.22 -12.12
C LEU A 177 3.40 -9.12 -11.48
N SER A 178 4.49 -9.41 -12.20
CA SER A 178 5.57 -10.28 -11.69
C SER A 178 6.22 -9.70 -10.44
N ILE A 179 6.47 -8.39 -10.43
CA ILE A 179 7.02 -7.69 -9.26
C ILE A 179 6.01 -7.71 -8.10
N ALA A 180 4.75 -7.37 -8.35
CA ALA A 180 3.72 -7.34 -7.32
C ALA A 180 3.52 -8.72 -6.68
N TRP A 181 3.53 -9.78 -7.50
CA TRP A 181 3.45 -11.17 -7.05
C TRP A 181 4.64 -11.55 -6.16
N ALA A 182 5.85 -11.30 -6.63
CA ALA A 182 7.08 -11.61 -5.88
C ALA A 182 7.17 -10.83 -4.56
N VAL A 183 6.74 -9.57 -4.54
CA VAL A 183 6.65 -8.75 -3.33
C VAL A 183 5.65 -9.35 -2.32
N ALA A 184 4.47 -9.76 -2.79
CA ALA A 184 3.46 -10.38 -1.93
C ALA A 184 3.98 -11.70 -1.33
N GLU A 185 4.60 -12.57 -2.16
CA GLU A 185 5.20 -13.82 -1.68
C GLU A 185 6.32 -13.57 -0.67
N TYR A 186 7.21 -12.62 -0.92
CA TYR A 186 8.30 -12.30 -0.01
C TYR A 186 7.78 -11.84 1.36
N LEU A 187 6.83 -10.89 1.40
CA LEU A 187 6.23 -10.41 2.65
C LEU A 187 5.48 -11.51 3.42
N HIS A 188 5.00 -12.52 2.70
CA HIS A 188 4.27 -13.65 3.31
C HIS A 188 5.20 -14.76 3.80
N ASP A 189 6.21 -15.16 2.99
CA ASP A 189 6.99 -16.38 3.20
C ASP A 189 8.28 -16.15 4.00
N ASP A 190 8.94 -14.98 3.83
CA ASP A 190 10.22 -14.69 4.46
C ASP A 190 10.09 -14.58 5.98
N GLU A 191 10.88 -15.36 6.72
CA GLU A 191 10.80 -15.46 8.19
C GLU A 191 11.09 -14.14 8.91
N HIS A 192 11.87 -13.26 8.30
CA HIS A 192 12.18 -11.95 8.86
C HIS A 192 11.04 -10.94 8.65
N CYS A 193 10.23 -11.13 7.61
CA CYS A 193 9.10 -10.28 7.30
C CYS A 193 7.80 -10.78 7.91
N ARG A 194 7.21 -11.81 7.39
CA ARG A 194 5.93 -12.45 7.81
C ARG A 194 4.94 -11.51 8.49
N CYS A 195 4.81 -10.29 7.96
CA CYS A 195 4.10 -9.20 8.60
C CYS A 195 2.62 -9.16 8.20
N ARG A 196 1.84 -8.44 8.98
CA ARG A 196 0.45 -8.13 8.65
C ARG A 196 0.43 -7.19 7.45
N THR A 197 -0.22 -7.60 6.36
CA THR A 197 -0.18 -6.88 5.10
C THR A 197 -1.57 -6.65 4.52
N GLN A 198 -1.87 -5.43 4.11
CA GLN A 198 -3.00 -5.10 3.23
C GLN A 198 -2.46 -4.68 1.87
N PHE A 199 -2.83 -5.43 0.85
CA PHE A 199 -2.36 -5.23 -0.52
C PHE A 199 -3.54 -4.90 -1.42
N ALA A 200 -3.75 -3.62 -1.71
CA ALA A 200 -4.72 -3.18 -2.69
C ALA A 200 -4.10 -3.26 -4.10
N THR A 201 -4.80 -3.90 -5.02
CA THR A 201 -4.28 -4.13 -6.38
C THR A 201 -5.39 -4.11 -7.43
N HIS A 202 -5.00 -3.84 -8.66
CA HIS A 202 -5.82 -4.03 -9.86
C HIS A 202 -5.46 -5.34 -10.60
N TYR A 203 -4.42 -6.05 -10.16
CA TYR A 203 -4.07 -7.36 -10.69
C TYR A 203 -4.95 -8.43 -10.05
N HIS A 204 -5.93 -8.91 -10.80
CA HIS A 204 -6.85 -9.97 -10.32
C HIS A 204 -6.12 -11.30 -10.13
N GLU A 205 -5.05 -11.52 -10.86
CA GLU A 205 -4.21 -12.71 -10.78
C GLU A 205 -3.61 -12.92 -9.38
N LEU A 206 -3.35 -11.85 -8.61
CA LEU A 206 -2.85 -11.97 -7.24
C LEU A 206 -3.82 -12.71 -6.32
N THR A 207 -5.11 -12.78 -6.65
CA THR A 207 -6.09 -13.55 -5.88
C THR A 207 -5.79 -15.04 -5.84
N GLU A 208 -5.02 -15.55 -6.80
CA GLU A 208 -4.58 -16.96 -6.82
C GLU A 208 -3.66 -17.30 -5.64
N LEU A 209 -2.99 -16.31 -5.03
CA LEU A 209 -2.17 -16.52 -3.84
C LEU A 209 -2.96 -17.11 -2.67
N ALA A 210 -4.23 -16.74 -2.51
CA ALA A 210 -5.08 -17.28 -1.46
C ALA A 210 -5.38 -18.80 -1.64
N LYS A 211 -5.22 -19.33 -2.86
CA LYS A 211 -5.38 -20.77 -3.12
C LYS A 211 -4.15 -21.59 -2.76
N THR A 212 -2.97 -20.96 -2.74
CA THR A 212 -1.68 -21.62 -2.56
C THR A 212 -0.99 -21.29 -1.24
N LYS A 213 -1.33 -20.17 -0.63
CA LYS A 213 -0.71 -19.64 0.59
C LYS A 213 -1.73 -19.59 1.73
N ARG A 214 -1.44 -20.29 2.83
CA ARG A 214 -2.25 -20.21 4.05
C ARG A 214 -2.08 -18.84 4.70
N GLY A 215 -3.20 -18.21 5.09
CA GLY A 215 -3.18 -16.89 5.74
C GLY A 215 -3.16 -15.72 4.75
N VAL A 216 -3.44 -16.00 3.47
CA VAL A 216 -3.77 -14.99 2.45
C VAL A 216 -5.26 -15.07 2.18
N ASP A 217 -5.95 -13.95 2.34
CA ASP A 217 -7.39 -13.85 2.14
C ASP A 217 -7.70 -12.81 1.05
N ASN A 218 -8.66 -13.16 0.19
CA ASN A 218 -9.13 -12.26 -0.85
C ASN A 218 -10.32 -11.44 -0.36
N TYR A 219 -10.29 -10.16 -0.70
CA TYR A 219 -11.36 -9.20 -0.46
C TYR A 219 -11.62 -8.39 -1.72
N ASN A 220 -12.81 -7.86 -1.82
CA ASN A 220 -13.16 -6.92 -2.89
C ASN A 220 -14.06 -5.79 -2.37
N VAL A 221 -14.17 -4.72 -3.15
CA VAL A 221 -15.13 -3.65 -2.87
C VAL A 221 -16.49 -4.05 -3.40
N ALA A 222 -17.49 -4.07 -2.54
CA ALA A 222 -18.85 -4.39 -2.92
C ALA A 222 -19.41 -3.40 -3.93
N VAL A 223 -19.98 -3.95 -5.00
CA VAL A 223 -20.58 -3.19 -6.11
C VAL A 223 -22.02 -3.65 -6.29
N LYS A 224 -22.93 -2.70 -6.46
CA LYS A 224 -24.32 -2.99 -6.80
C LYS A 224 -24.60 -2.52 -8.22
N GLU A 225 -24.98 -3.45 -9.06
CA GLU A 225 -25.40 -3.19 -10.42
C GLU A 225 -26.92 -2.93 -10.45
N TYR A 226 -27.34 -1.81 -11.06
CA TYR A 226 -28.75 -1.46 -11.23
C TYR A 226 -28.99 -1.09 -12.70
N GLY A 227 -29.33 -2.09 -13.51
CA GLY A 227 -29.41 -1.92 -14.98
C GLY A 227 -28.03 -1.51 -15.53
N GLU A 228 -27.99 -0.34 -16.20
CA GLU A 228 -26.73 0.23 -16.70
C GLU A 228 -25.94 1.06 -15.68
N GLN A 229 -26.43 1.22 -14.46
CA GLN A 229 -25.77 2.00 -13.43
C GLN A 229 -25.05 1.09 -12.45
N ILE A 230 -23.84 1.52 -12.05
CA ILE A 230 -23.02 0.84 -11.05
C ILE A 230 -22.88 1.77 -9.85
N ILE A 231 -23.19 1.22 -8.67
CA ILE A 231 -23.06 1.93 -7.40
C ILE A 231 -21.97 1.24 -6.59
N PHE A 232 -20.91 1.97 -6.29
CA PHE A 232 -19.86 1.52 -5.40
C PHE A 232 -20.30 1.68 -3.95
N LEU A 233 -20.48 0.55 -3.25
CA LEU A 233 -20.96 0.56 -1.87
C LEU A 233 -19.89 0.98 -0.87
N ARG A 234 -18.63 1.10 -1.28
CA ARG A 234 -17.48 1.45 -0.44
C ARG A 234 -17.30 0.50 0.75
N GLN A 235 -17.86 -0.68 0.66
CA GLN A 235 -17.77 -1.74 1.66
C GLN A 235 -16.83 -2.83 1.17
N ILE A 236 -15.88 -3.21 2.02
CA ILE A 236 -14.94 -4.30 1.76
C ILE A 236 -15.59 -5.59 2.21
N VAL A 237 -15.67 -6.58 1.30
CA VAL A 237 -16.29 -7.87 1.55
C VAL A 237 -15.35 -9.01 1.20
N PRO A 238 -15.45 -10.16 1.90
CA PRO A 238 -14.65 -11.33 1.56
C PRO A 238 -14.91 -11.84 0.13
N GLY A 239 -13.88 -12.39 -0.50
CA GLY A 239 -13.91 -12.95 -1.84
C GLY A 239 -13.20 -12.10 -2.87
N GLY A 240 -12.79 -12.71 -3.98
CA GLY A 240 -12.24 -12.02 -5.15
C GLY A 240 -13.35 -11.57 -6.11
N THR A 241 -13.03 -10.64 -7.00
CA THR A 241 -13.87 -10.29 -8.16
C THR A 241 -13.02 -10.29 -9.41
N ASP A 242 -13.54 -10.89 -10.46
CA ASP A 242 -12.90 -10.91 -11.78
C ASP A 242 -13.43 -9.77 -12.67
N LYS A 243 -14.44 -9.02 -12.19
CA LYS A 243 -15.06 -7.94 -12.96
C LYS A 243 -14.23 -6.66 -12.90
N SER A 244 -13.93 -6.13 -14.06
CA SER A 244 -13.33 -4.80 -14.24
C SER A 244 -14.44 -3.80 -14.55
N TYR A 245 -14.36 -2.63 -13.94
CA TYR A 245 -15.34 -1.55 -14.11
C TYR A 245 -14.73 -0.29 -14.72
N GLY A 246 -13.54 -0.39 -15.34
CA GLY A 246 -12.81 0.76 -15.88
C GLY A 246 -13.60 1.54 -16.94
N ILE A 247 -14.25 0.84 -17.87
CA ILE A 247 -15.08 1.48 -18.93
C ILE A 247 -16.30 2.16 -18.31
N HIS A 248 -16.87 1.58 -17.26
CA HIS A 248 -17.99 2.21 -16.57
C HIS A 248 -17.57 3.53 -15.87
N VAL A 249 -16.41 3.52 -15.20
CA VAL A 249 -15.84 4.75 -14.61
C VAL A 249 -15.57 5.80 -15.70
N ALA A 250 -15.07 5.39 -16.86
CA ALA A 250 -14.88 6.29 -18.00
C ALA A 250 -16.20 6.91 -18.49
N LYS A 251 -17.30 6.13 -18.53
CA LYS A 251 -18.66 6.61 -18.80
C LYS A 251 -19.12 7.65 -17.77
N LEU A 252 -18.91 7.37 -16.47
CA LEU A 252 -19.23 8.31 -15.38
C LEU A 252 -18.42 9.60 -15.44
N ALA A 253 -17.15 9.52 -15.89
CA ALA A 253 -16.29 10.68 -16.09
C ALA A 253 -16.69 11.54 -17.32
N GLY A 254 -17.70 11.13 -18.09
CA GLY A 254 -18.21 11.89 -19.20
C GLY A 254 -17.51 11.65 -20.54
N LEU A 255 -16.83 10.51 -20.74
CA LEU A 255 -16.27 10.16 -22.05
C LEU A 255 -17.39 10.06 -23.10
N PRO A 256 -17.15 10.50 -24.34
CA PRO A 256 -18.12 10.40 -25.44
C PRO A 256 -18.64 8.96 -25.62
N ARG A 257 -19.94 8.81 -25.82
CA ARG A 257 -20.58 7.51 -25.95
C ARG A 257 -19.92 6.62 -27.00
N ALA A 258 -19.56 7.18 -28.17
CA ALA A 258 -18.86 6.41 -29.22
C ALA A 258 -17.52 5.79 -28.77
N VAL A 259 -16.78 6.47 -27.86
CA VAL A 259 -15.53 5.96 -27.29
C VAL A 259 -15.83 4.82 -26.32
N VAL A 260 -16.84 4.98 -25.47
CA VAL A 260 -17.27 3.95 -24.50
C VAL A 260 -17.75 2.69 -25.22
N ASP A 261 -18.61 2.84 -26.25
CA ASP A 261 -19.11 1.73 -27.05
C ASP A 261 -17.97 0.99 -27.75
N ARG A 262 -17.00 1.73 -28.31
CA ARG A 262 -15.81 1.12 -28.94
C ARG A 262 -14.92 0.40 -27.93
N ALA A 263 -14.73 0.97 -26.73
CA ALA A 263 -13.95 0.34 -25.66
C ALA A 263 -14.56 -1.00 -25.21
N ASN A 264 -15.90 -1.07 -25.08
CA ASN A 264 -16.60 -2.32 -24.78
C ASN A 264 -16.37 -3.39 -25.86
N ALA A 265 -16.50 -3.03 -27.12
CA ALA A 265 -16.27 -3.97 -28.23
C ALA A 265 -14.81 -4.48 -28.29
N ILE A 266 -13.83 -3.63 -27.92
CA ILE A 266 -12.43 -4.03 -27.83
C ILE A 266 -12.23 -4.99 -26.64
N LEU A 267 -12.80 -4.68 -25.47
CA LEU A 267 -12.70 -5.52 -24.27
C LEU A 267 -13.25 -6.91 -24.54
N GLU A 268 -14.44 -7.03 -25.11
CA GLU A 268 -15.04 -8.31 -25.51
C GLU A 268 -14.11 -9.13 -26.45
N SER A 269 -13.48 -8.45 -27.40
CA SER A 269 -12.54 -9.07 -28.32
C SER A 269 -11.30 -9.61 -27.62
N LEU A 270 -10.77 -8.87 -26.64
CA LEU A 270 -9.59 -9.25 -25.85
C LEU A 270 -9.90 -10.43 -24.92
N GLU A 271 -11.04 -10.39 -24.22
CA GLU A 271 -11.49 -11.47 -23.34
C GLU A 271 -11.74 -12.76 -24.11
N ASN A 272 -12.40 -12.68 -25.27
CA ASN A 272 -12.61 -13.83 -26.16
C ASN A 272 -11.30 -14.40 -26.72
N SER A 273 -10.29 -13.56 -26.90
CA SER A 273 -8.97 -14.01 -27.37
C SER A 273 -8.15 -14.69 -26.27
N ALA A 274 -8.31 -14.23 -25.02
CA ALA A 274 -7.68 -14.84 -23.85
C ALA A 274 -8.35 -16.18 -23.45
N ALA A 275 -9.65 -16.33 -23.69
CA ALA A 275 -10.39 -17.56 -23.38
C ALA A 275 -10.15 -18.73 -24.36
N LYS A 276 -9.52 -18.50 -25.51
CA LYS A 276 -9.14 -19.58 -26.43
C LYS A 276 -7.89 -20.28 -25.91
N PRO A 277 -7.93 -21.61 -25.61
CA PRO A 277 -6.72 -22.34 -25.27
C PRO A 277 -5.72 -22.17 -26.41
N GLN A 278 -4.50 -21.82 -26.07
CA GLN A 278 -3.36 -21.83 -27.00
C GLN A 278 -3.23 -23.26 -27.51
N GLN A 279 -3.88 -23.58 -28.66
CA GLN A 279 -3.50 -24.72 -29.44
C GLN A 279 -2.03 -24.53 -29.81
N GLU A 280 -1.24 -25.49 -29.40
CA GLU A 280 0.19 -25.64 -29.62
C GLU A 280 0.62 -25.05 -30.96
N ARG A 281 1.19 -23.86 -30.93
CA ARG A 281 2.12 -23.46 -31.98
C ARG A 281 3.42 -24.17 -31.68
N MET A 282 3.65 -25.31 -32.35
CA MET A 282 4.97 -25.89 -32.43
C MET A 282 5.94 -24.78 -32.85
N PRO A 283 7.01 -24.53 -32.12
CA PRO A 283 8.02 -23.59 -32.56
C PRO A 283 8.72 -24.21 -33.76
N GLY A 284 8.47 -23.62 -34.94
CA GLY A 284 9.38 -23.83 -36.05
C GLY A 284 10.79 -23.44 -35.59
N SER A 285 11.71 -24.36 -35.75
CA SER A 285 13.14 -24.22 -35.44
C SER A 285 13.74 -22.99 -36.12
N HIS A 286 13.72 -21.85 -35.47
CA HIS A 286 14.65 -20.78 -35.76
C HIS A 286 15.91 -21.03 -34.94
N HIS A 287 16.95 -21.55 -35.59
CA HIS A 287 18.31 -21.50 -35.11
C HIS A 287 18.68 -20.04 -34.85
N LEU A 288 18.58 -19.59 -33.59
CA LEU A 288 19.27 -18.43 -33.11
C LEU A 288 20.75 -18.85 -32.98
N ALA A 289 21.61 -18.33 -33.85
CA ALA A 289 23.04 -18.47 -33.72
C ALA A 289 23.45 -17.90 -32.34
N GLU A 290 23.89 -18.78 -31.46
CA GLU A 290 24.57 -18.40 -30.22
C GLU A 290 25.86 -17.68 -30.58
N SER A 291 25.88 -16.37 -30.48
CA SER A 291 27.14 -15.63 -30.43
C SER A 291 27.71 -15.75 -29.01
N THR A 292 28.40 -16.82 -28.76
CA THR A 292 29.27 -16.96 -27.58
C THR A 292 30.45 -16.03 -27.71
N VAL A 293 30.31 -14.80 -27.24
CA VAL A 293 31.48 -13.95 -26.96
C VAL A 293 31.80 -14.15 -25.48
N PRO A 294 32.93 -14.80 -25.15
CA PRO A 294 33.29 -14.94 -23.74
C PRO A 294 33.68 -13.57 -23.17
N TYR A 295 33.02 -13.18 -22.11
CA TYR A 295 33.38 -12.01 -21.33
C TYR A 295 34.75 -12.24 -20.68
N GLN A 296 35.81 -11.65 -21.27
CA GLN A 296 37.12 -11.62 -20.63
C GLN A 296 37.19 -10.47 -19.63
N ALA A 297 37.12 -10.80 -18.34
CA ALA A 297 37.43 -9.85 -17.26
C ALA A 297 38.91 -9.38 -17.42
N LYS A 298 39.12 -8.11 -17.76
CA LYS A 298 40.45 -7.47 -17.74
C LYS A 298 40.96 -7.44 -16.29
N ARG A 299 41.97 -8.27 -16.00
CA ARG A 299 42.77 -8.19 -14.77
C ARG A 299 43.40 -6.81 -14.70
N ARG A 300 43.06 -6.03 -13.67
CA ARG A 300 43.76 -4.79 -13.31
C ARG A 300 45.20 -5.11 -12.98
N LYS A 301 46.16 -4.59 -13.77
CA LYS A 301 47.56 -4.52 -13.41
C LYS A 301 47.74 -3.59 -12.23
N LYS A 302 48.49 -4.01 -11.22
CA LYS A 302 48.95 -3.16 -10.11
C LYS A 302 49.73 -2.00 -10.72
N ALA A 303 49.31 -0.76 -10.42
CA ALA A 303 50.07 0.44 -10.74
C ALA A 303 51.21 0.54 -9.74
N THR A 304 52.43 0.68 -10.27
CA THR A 304 53.63 1.13 -9.57
C THR A 304 53.51 2.64 -9.35
N GLU A 305 53.94 3.06 -8.17
CA GLU A 305 54.07 4.48 -7.77
C GLU A 305 54.97 5.22 -8.77
N ASN A 306 54.45 6.30 -9.34
CA ASN A 306 55.03 7.54 -9.81
C ASN A 306 54.24 8.06 -11.01
N ASP A 307 53.32 8.99 -10.75
CA ASP A 307 53.03 10.12 -11.63
C ASP A 307 52.04 11.06 -10.94
N THR A 308 52.42 12.31 -10.91
CA THR A 308 51.71 13.47 -10.33
C THR A 308 50.47 13.86 -11.15
N PRO A 309 49.51 14.58 -10.56
CA PRO A 309 48.18 14.73 -11.10
C PRO A 309 48.02 15.99 -11.96
N GLU A 310 47.46 15.83 -13.13
CA GLU A 310 46.75 16.91 -13.82
C GLU A 310 45.47 16.35 -14.49
N ASP A 311 44.37 17.08 -14.29
CA ASP A 311 43.11 17.01 -15.01
C ASP A 311 42.28 15.70 -15.02
N SER A 312 41.30 15.67 -14.17
CA SER A 312 39.98 15.15 -14.57
C SER A 312 38.85 15.62 -13.67
N GLN A 313 38.17 16.64 -14.12
CA GLN A 313 36.74 16.82 -13.84
C GLN A 313 36.03 15.60 -14.44
N GLN A 314 35.53 14.72 -13.59
CA GLN A 314 34.49 13.78 -13.99
C GLN A 314 33.64 13.37 -12.80
N LEU A 315 32.40 13.90 -12.84
CA LEU A 315 31.15 13.25 -12.46
C LEU A 315 31.18 12.41 -11.17
N ARG A 316 30.84 13.02 -10.07
CA ARG A 316 30.18 12.34 -8.95
C ARG A 316 28.67 12.28 -9.25
N LEU A 317 28.23 11.14 -9.73
CA LEU A 317 26.87 10.63 -9.61
C LEU A 317 26.81 9.89 -8.29
N PHE A 318 26.15 10.47 -7.31
CA PHE A 318 25.30 9.89 -6.26
C PHE A 318 24.79 11.06 -5.38
#